data_8419539f9cd874d74b9eb71d2f893eed
#
_entry.id   8419539f9cd874d74b9eb71d2f893eed
#
_cell.length_a   1.000
_cell.length_b   1.000
_cell.length_c   1.000
_cell.angle_alpha   90.00
_cell.angle_beta   90.00
_cell.angle_gamma   90.00
#
_symmetry.space_group_name_H-M   'P 1'
#
loop_
_entity.id
_entity.type
_entity.pdbx_description
1 polymer ?
#
loop_
_entity_poly.entity_id
_entity_poly.type
_entity_poly.pdbx_seq_one_letter_code
_entity_poly.pdbx_strand_id
1 'polypeptide(L)'
;MKPCSILIVEDHPFQHLYLQNLFSTMGDFDLAFARDGEAALACLKSRDFDLVLTDLLMPGMDGVQFIQGLAAHPSRPALAIMSAASRRMLMGASLVASNLQVKVIGLISKPVNAAALRCLIDQLHALRQTAPAETLPGIDRRSLLSALDNGELQAWFQPKKALKNGRIVAAEALVRWVHPEHGTLLPGVFLPALVAFDLEEHLLWCVLEQALLAQTAWREQGYDIPVSINLPTHLLNSHDLPDRILAFVLERQGLPARICFELMECSVPDDISNFYAGACRLRIKGFGLSQDDFGKGYSSYMNLVSAPFTELKIDRGLVQGCNTNEELAQALTSIVSLGRQLGLTVVAEGVETAQELALLRKIDCTQVQGFLISHAVSSDQFQQLLTHDGPANAY
;
A
#
# COMPACT_ATOMS: atom_id res chain seq x y z
N MET A 1 -14.47 -26.36 -10.60
CA MET A 1 -14.62 -25.11 -9.82
C MET A 1 -15.95 -24.50 -10.21
N LYS A 2 -16.69 -23.88 -9.27
CA LYS A 2 -17.95 -23.18 -9.60
C LYS A 2 -17.63 -21.99 -10.53
N PRO A 3 -18.38 -21.76 -11.62
CA PRO A 3 -18.15 -20.62 -12.50
C PRO A 3 -18.20 -19.31 -11.72
N CYS A 4 -17.44 -18.33 -12.16
CA CYS A 4 -17.37 -17.02 -11.51
C CYS A 4 -18.66 -16.24 -11.79
N SER A 5 -19.31 -15.75 -10.74
CA SER A 5 -20.59 -15.04 -10.81
C SER A 5 -20.34 -13.52 -10.90
N ILE A 6 -20.79 -12.90 -11.99
CA ILE A 6 -20.52 -11.47 -12.29
C ILE A 6 -21.84 -10.74 -12.54
N LEU A 7 -22.08 -9.66 -11.81
CA LEU A 7 -23.19 -8.73 -12.07
C LEU A 7 -22.68 -7.55 -12.90
N ILE A 8 -23.28 -7.35 -14.06
CA ILE A 8 -22.99 -6.22 -14.97
C ILE A 8 -24.12 -5.20 -14.85
N VAL A 9 -23.80 -3.98 -14.43
CA VAL A 9 -24.75 -2.88 -14.24
C VAL A 9 -24.50 -1.85 -15.33
N GLU A 10 -25.43 -1.77 -16.29
CA GLU A 10 -25.28 -1.00 -17.50
C GLU A 10 -26.68 -0.71 -18.06
N ASP A 11 -26.98 0.50 -18.44
CA ASP A 11 -28.30 0.88 -18.93
C ASP A 11 -28.55 0.57 -20.45
N HIS A 12 -27.42 0.47 -21.19
CA HIS A 12 -27.50 0.35 -22.64
C HIS A 12 -27.53 -1.11 -23.14
N PRO A 13 -28.62 -1.58 -23.79
CA PRO A 13 -28.77 -2.99 -24.21
C PRO A 13 -27.66 -3.51 -25.16
N PHE A 14 -27.15 -2.65 -26.04
CA PHE A 14 -26.04 -3.04 -26.93
C PHE A 14 -24.72 -3.28 -26.15
N GLN A 15 -24.50 -2.56 -25.05
CA GLN A 15 -23.36 -2.81 -24.19
C GLN A 15 -23.48 -4.15 -23.45
N HIS A 16 -24.70 -4.55 -23.05
CA HIS A 16 -24.94 -5.90 -22.50
C HIS A 16 -24.49 -7.00 -23.48
N LEU A 17 -24.97 -6.92 -24.74
CA LEU A 17 -24.62 -7.90 -25.76
C LEU A 17 -23.10 -7.90 -26.06
N TYR A 18 -22.52 -6.73 -26.11
CA TYR A 18 -21.08 -6.56 -26.35
C TYR A 18 -20.25 -7.18 -25.24
N LEU A 19 -20.55 -6.86 -23.98
CA LEU A 19 -19.86 -7.41 -22.80
C LEU A 19 -20.08 -8.92 -22.68
N GLN A 20 -21.30 -9.41 -22.93
CA GLN A 20 -21.62 -10.84 -22.96
C GLN A 20 -20.73 -11.58 -23.98
N ASN A 21 -20.61 -11.03 -25.18
CA ASN A 21 -19.75 -11.61 -26.23
C ASN A 21 -18.26 -11.57 -25.82
N LEU A 22 -17.79 -10.48 -25.22
CA LEU A 22 -16.41 -10.40 -24.74
C LEU A 22 -16.12 -11.45 -23.64
N PHE A 23 -16.99 -11.57 -22.63
CA PHE A 23 -16.83 -12.54 -21.56
C PHE A 23 -16.85 -13.98 -22.10
N SER A 24 -17.72 -14.31 -23.07
CA SER A 24 -17.81 -15.64 -23.66
C SER A 24 -16.52 -16.09 -24.37
N THR A 25 -15.67 -15.15 -24.81
CA THR A 25 -14.38 -15.46 -25.42
C THR A 25 -13.26 -15.72 -24.39
N MET A 26 -13.52 -15.45 -23.11
CA MET A 26 -12.51 -15.47 -22.05
C MET A 26 -12.67 -16.62 -21.05
N GLY A 27 -13.83 -17.28 -21.03
CA GLY A 27 -14.10 -18.40 -20.15
C GLY A 27 -15.58 -18.59 -19.87
N ASP A 28 -15.87 -19.48 -18.91
CA ASP A 28 -17.23 -19.76 -18.45
C ASP A 28 -17.52 -18.92 -17.20
N PHE A 29 -18.46 -17.96 -17.35
CA PHE A 29 -18.88 -17.03 -16.31
C PHE A 29 -20.40 -17.08 -16.15
N ASP A 30 -20.90 -17.03 -14.92
CA ASP A 30 -22.31 -16.84 -14.62
C ASP A 30 -22.62 -15.34 -14.61
N LEU A 31 -23.10 -14.81 -15.74
CA LEU A 31 -23.38 -13.40 -15.95
C LEU A 31 -24.83 -13.05 -15.61
N ALA A 32 -25.01 -12.00 -14.82
CA ALA A 32 -26.30 -11.33 -14.63
C ALA A 32 -26.19 -9.87 -15.08
N PHE A 33 -27.32 -9.32 -15.54
CA PHE A 33 -27.37 -7.95 -16.02
C PHE A 33 -28.44 -7.16 -15.26
N ALA A 34 -28.12 -5.95 -14.88
CA ALA A 34 -29.01 -4.96 -14.32
C ALA A 34 -28.94 -3.67 -15.16
N ARG A 35 -30.06 -3.01 -15.37
CA ARG A 35 -30.13 -1.80 -16.21
C ARG A 35 -29.91 -0.50 -15.46
N ASP A 36 -29.90 -0.54 -14.14
CA ASP A 36 -29.69 0.60 -13.23
C ASP A 36 -29.26 0.11 -11.85
N GLY A 37 -28.90 1.05 -10.96
CA GLY A 37 -28.45 0.73 -9.61
C GLY A 37 -29.53 0.08 -8.74
N GLU A 38 -30.81 0.41 -8.92
CA GLU A 38 -31.91 -0.20 -8.15
C GLU A 38 -32.10 -1.68 -8.51
N ALA A 39 -32.12 -1.99 -9.80
CA ALA A 39 -32.17 -3.37 -10.30
C ALA A 39 -30.94 -4.17 -9.83
N ALA A 40 -29.74 -3.54 -9.80
CA ALA A 40 -28.52 -4.18 -9.32
C ALA A 40 -28.60 -4.52 -7.83
N LEU A 41 -29.06 -3.60 -6.98
CA LEU A 41 -29.28 -3.85 -5.55
C LEU A 41 -30.34 -4.93 -5.30
N ALA A 42 -31.39 -5.01 -6.15
CA ALA A 42 -32.37 -6.09 -6.09
C ALA A 42 -31.73 -7.45 -6.45
N CYS A 43 -30.87 -7.51 -7.46
CA CYS A 43 -30.14 -8.72 -7.82
C CYS A 43 -29.23 -9.20 -6.66
N LEU A 44 -28.49 -8.28 -6.02
CA LEU A 44 -27.64 -8.57 -4.88
C LEU A 44 -28.41 -9.16 -3.68
N LYS A 45 -29.67 -8.73 -3.47
CA LYS A 45 -30.54 -9.31 -2.42
C LYS A 45 -30.97 -10.75 -2.72
N SER A 46 -30.97 -11.16 -3.98
CA SER A 46 -31.42 -12.48 -4.39
C SER A 46 -30.34 -13.53 -4.44
N ARG A 47 -29.08 -13.12 -4.70
CA ARG A 47 -27.89 -14.00 -4.74
C ARG A 47 -26.59 -13.23 -4.59
N ASP A 48 -25.53 -13.94 -4.20
CA ASP A 48 -24.19 -13.40 -4.12
C ASP A 48 -23.48 -13.39 -5.47
N PHE A 49 -22.60 -12.40 -5.65
CA PHE A 49 -21.73 -12.27 -6.81
C PHE A 49 -20.27 -12.16 -6.36
N ASP A 50 -19.36 -12.63 -7.21
CA ASP A 50 -17.92 -12.48 -6.99
C ASP A 50 -17.42 -11.09 -7.41
N LEU A 51 -18.04 -10.55 -8.47
CA LEU A 51 -17.70 -9.26 -9.06
C LEU A 51 -18.96 -8.50 -9.45
N VAL A 52 -18.95 -7.20 -9.21
CA VAL A 52 -19.84 -6.24 -9.84
C VAL A 52 -19.04 -5.36 -10.80
N LEU A 53 -19.48 -5.30 -12.05
CA LEU A 53 -18.94 -4.36 -13.06
C LEU A 53 -20.02 -3.31 -13.35
N THR A 54 -19.84 -2.08 -12.89
CA THR A 54 -20.85 -1.02 -12.98
C THR A 54 -20.42 0.15 -13.87
N ASP A 55 -21.36 0.68 -14.68
CA ASP A 55 -21.21 2.02 -15.23
C ASP A 55 -21.46 3.09 -14.14
N LEU A 56 -20.89 4.26 -14.32
CA LEU A 56 -21.18 5.44 -13.51
C LEU A 56 -22.36 6.24 -14.04
N LEU A 57 -22.51 6.29 -15.35
CA LEU A 57 -23.48 7.15 -16.01
C LEU A 57 -24.72 6.33 -16.39
N MET A 58 -25.66 6.21 -15.46
CA MET A 58 -26.92 5.50 -15.65
C MET A 58 -28.10 6.38 -15.27
N PRO A 59 -29.29 6.24 -15.91
CA PRO A 59 -30.49 6.95 -15.52
C PRO A 59 -31.04 6.40 -14.18
N GLY A 60 -31.72 7.25 -13.43
CA GLY A 60 -32.27 6.89 -12.11
C GLY A 60 -31.19 6.86 -11.05
N MET A 61 -30.87 5.71 -10.48
CA MET A 61 -29.76 5.53 -9.54
C MET A 61 -28.46 5.44 -10.33
N ASP A 62 -27.60 6.46 -10.21
CA ASP A 62 -26.28 6.49 -10.84
C ASP A 62 -25.29 5.51 -10.16
N GLY A 63 -24.14 5.31 -10.82
CA GLY A 63 -23.15 4.35 -10.33
C GLY A 63 -22.52 4.73 -8.97
N VAL A 64 -22.46 6.03 -8.63
CA VAL A 64 -21.94 6.47 -7.31
C VAL A 64 -22.95 6.17 -6.21
N GLN A 65 -24.22 6.46 -6.44
CA GLN A 65 -25.31 6.09 -5.52
C GLN A 65 -25.39 4.57 -5.35
N PHE A 66 -25.23 3.82 -6.45
CA PHE A 66 -25.17 2.36 -6.39
C PHE A 66 -24.00 1.87 -5.52
N ILE A 67 -22.80 2.43 -5.66
CA ILE A 67 -21.63 2.11 -4.82
C ILE A 67 -21.91 2.35 -3.33
N GLN A 68 -22.61 3.45 -3.00
CA GLN A 68 -23.03 3.72 -1.62
C GLN A 68 -24.01 2.65 -1.10
N GLY A 69 -24.98 2.24 -1.93
CA GLY A 69 -25.91 1.17 -1.62
C GLY A 69 -25.22 -0.20 -1.46
N LEU A 70 -24.22 -0.48 -2.30
CA LEU A 70 -23.42 -1.71 -2.26
C LEU A 70 -22.62 -1.81 -0.94
N ALA A 71 -22.09 -0.71 -0.45
CA ALA A 71 -21.35 -0.67 0.81
C ALA A 71 -22.18 -1.09 2.03
N ALA A 72 -23.49 -0.86 1.99
CA ALA A 72 -24.42 -1.27 3.03
C ALA A 72 -24.84 -2.76 2.92
N HIS A 73 -24.47 -3.44 1.82
CA HIS A 73 -24.85 -4.83 1.59
C HIS A 73 -23.94 -5.81 2.36
N PRO A 74 -24.50 -6.87 3.00
CA PRO A 74 -23.71 -7.84 3.77
C PRO A 74 -22.68 -8.59 2.93
N SER A 75 -23.06 -9.00 1.71
CA SER A 75 -22.17 -9.58 0.72
C SER A 75 -21.45 -8.43 0.00
N ARG A 76 -20.16 -8.29 0.20
CA ARG A 76 -19.33 -7.24 -0.41
C ARG A 76 -18.55 -7.81 -1.59
N PRO A 77 -19.15 -7.95 -2.78
CA PRO A 77 -18.44 -8.42 -3.96
C PRO A 77 -17.31 -7.45 -4.33
N ALA A 78 -16.30 -7.94 -5.05
CA ALA A 78 -15.34 -7.07 -5.68
C ALA A 78 -16.05 -6.13 -6.67
N LEU A 79 -15.55 -4.90 -6.79
CA LEU A 79 -16.11 -3.87 -7.66
C LEU A 79 -15.15 -3.53 -8.79
N ALA A 80 -15.64 -3.47 -10.02
CA ALA A 80 -14.99 -2.80 -11.12
C ALA A 80 -15.89 -1.69 -11.65
N ILE A 81 -15.31 -0.55 -11.95
CA ILE A 81 -16.04 0.62 -12.43
C ILE A 81 -15.68 0.85 -13.90
N MET A 82 -16.70 0.94 -14.76
CA MET A 82 -16.52 1.30 -16.17
C MET A 82 -17.25 2.60 -16.45
N SER A 83 -16.70 3.47 -17.30
CA SER A 83 -17.41 4.68 -17.70
C SER A 83 -16.85 5.30 -18.97
N ALA A 84 -17.70 6.02 -19.72
CA ALA A 84 -17.30 6.98 -20.75
C ALA A 84 -16.91 8.35 -20.15
N ALA A 85 -17.09 8.54 -18.83
CA ALA A 85 -16.71 9.75 -18.15
C ALA A 85 -15.18 9.93 -18.08
N SER A 86 -14.75 11.13 -17.68
CA SER A 86 -13.32 11.41 -17.52
C SER A 86 -12.67 10.48 -16.50
N ARG A 87 -11.37 10.22 -16.67
CA ARG A 87 -10.59 9.42 -15.71
C ARG A 87 -10.69 9.97 -14.29
N ARG A 88 -10.79 11.29 -14.11
CA ARG A 88 -10.97 11.92 -12.80
C ARG A 88 -12.28 11.48 -12.13
N MET A 89 -13.36 11.32 -12.89
CA MET A 89 -14.63 10.79 -12.35
C MET A 89 -14.50 9.32 -11.94
N LEU A 90 -13.84 8.49 -12.75
CA LEU A 90 -13.54 7.09 -12.40
C LEU A 90 -12.73 7.00 -11.10
N MET A 91 -11.69 7.81 -10.97
CA MET A 91 -10.87 7.87 -9.74
C MET A 91 -11.69 8.37 -8.55
N GLY A 92 -12.50 9.43 -8.73
CA GLY A 92 -13.39 9.93 -7.67
C GLY A 92 -14.36 8.87 -7.16
N ALA A 93 -15.01 8.14 -8.06
CA ALA A 93 -15.93 7.04 -7.71
C ALA A 93 -15.16 5.89 -7.01
N SER A 94 -13.94 5.58 -7.44
CA SER A 94 -13.08 4.60 -6.77
C SER A 94 -12.72 5.03 -5.34
N LEU A 95 -12.43 6.31 -5.11
CA LEU A 95 -12.19 6.84 -3.76
C LEU A 95 -13.43 6.74 -2.88
N VAL A 96 -14.63 7.03 -3.41
CA VAL A 96 -15.89 6.82 -2.67
C VAL A 96 -16.03 5.35 -2.27
N ALA A 97 -15.81 4.41 -3.20
CA ALA A 97 -15.88 2.98 -2.93
C ALA A 97 -14.87 2.56 -1.86
N SER A 98 -13.61 3.01 -1.97
CA SER A 98 -12.54 2.68 -1.02
C SER A 98 -12.84 3.19 0.39
N ASN A 99 -13.32 4.44 0.52
CA ASN A 99 -13.71 5.01 1.82
C ASN A 99 -14.89 4.26 2.47
N LEU A 100 -15.75 3.66 1.64
CA LEU A 100 -16.84 2.80 2.10
C LEU A 100 -16.41 1.34 2.28
N GLN A 101 -15.12 1.05 2.22
CA GLN A 101 -14.54 -0.30 2.34
C GLN A 101 -15.04 -1.29 1.28
N VAL A 102 -15.46 -0.80 0.11
CA VAL A 102 -15.76 -1.63 -1.06
C VAL A 102 -14.48 -1.85 -1.85
N LYS A 103 -14.13 -3.11 -2.10
CA LYS A 103 -12.87 -3.48 -2.77
C LYS A 103 -12.95 -3.23 -4.28
N VAL A 104 -12.33 -2.15 -4.75
CA VAL A 104 -12.23 -1.85 -6.19
C VAL A 104 -11.04 -2.60 -6.79
N ILE A 105 -11.30 -3.39 -7.86
CA ILE A 105 -10.29 -4.19 -8.54
C ILE A 105 -10.05 -3.76 -9.99
N GLY A 106 -10.80 -2.80 -10.50
CA GLY A 106 -10.61 -2.31 -11.86
C GLY A 106 -11.30 -0.98 -12.13
N LEU A 107 -10.63 -0.14 -12.92
CA LEU A 107 -11.17 1.09 -13.49
C LEU A 107 -11.02 1.00 -15.01
N ILE A 108 -12.14 0.96 -15.74
CA ILE A 108 -12.19 0.70 -17.18
C ILE A 108 -12.81 1.90 -17.90
N SER A 109 -12.05 2.55 -18.74
CA SER A 109 -12.60 3.57 -19.65
C SER A 109 -13.33 2.89 -20.81
N LYS A 110 -14.52 3.37 -21.15
CA LYS A 110 -15.22 2.94 -22.36
C LYS A 110 -14.61 3.55 -23.62
N PRO A 111 -14.50 2.83 -24.75
CA PRO A 111 -15.06 1.48 -24.98
C PRO A 111 -14.21 0.40 -24.26
N VAL A 112 -14.91 -0.53 -23.60
CA VAL A 112 -14.28 -1.67 -22.92
C VAL A 112 -13.61 -2.55 -23.99
N ASN A 113 -12.33 -2.85 -23.82
CA ASN A 113 -11.61 -3.74 -24.72
C ASN A 113 -11.23 -5.06 -24.06
N ALA A 114 -10.89 -6.05 -24.88
CA ALA A 114 -10.58 -7.40 -24.42
C ALA A 114 -9.37 -7.44 -23.46
N ALA A 115 -8.39 -6.56 -23.65
CA ALA A 115 -7.19 -6.53 -22.79
C ALA A 115 -7.51 -6.03 -21.39
N ALA A 116 -8.30 -4.94 -21.26
CA ALA A 116 -8.73 -4.41 -19.97
C ALA A 116 -9.59 -5.42 -19.21
N LEU A 117 -10.50 -6.10 -19.90
CA LEU A 117 -11.36 -7.12 -19.30
C LEU A 117 -10.56 -8.35 -18.86
N ARG A 118 -9.55 -8.77 -19.63
CA ARG A 118 -8.65 -9.87 -19.26
C ARG A 118 -7.87 -9.55 -18.00
N CYS A 119 -7.29 -8.35 -17.93
CA CYS A 119 -6.59 -7.88 -16.71
C CYS A 119 -7.52 -7.89 -15.49
N LEU A 120 -8.79 -7.46 -15.65
CA LEU A 120 -9.79 -7.51 -14.58
C LEU A 120 -10.08 -8.95 -14.13
N ILE A 121 -10.22 -9.88 -15.08
CA ILE A 121 -10.47 -11.30 -14.78
C ILE A 121 -9.27 -11.92 -14.07
N ASP A 122 -8.04 -11.60 -14.51
CA ASP A 122 -6.81 -12.09 -13.87
C ASP A 122 -6.73 -11.59 -12.41
N GLN A 123 -7.06 -10.33 -12.17
CA GLN A 123 -7.16 -9.77 -10.81
C GLN A 123 -8.24 -10.45 -9.96
N LEU A 124 -9.41 -10.73 -10.56
CA LEU A 124 -10.49 -11.45 -9.89
C LEU A 124 -10.09 -12.88 -9.54
N HIS A 125 -9.41 -13.58 -10.45
CA HIS A 125 -8.89 -14.92 -10.19
C HIS A 125 -7.80 -14.91 -9.12
N ALA A 126 -6.89 -13.93 -9.15
CA ALA A 126 -5.91 -13.73 -8.08
C ALA A 126 -6.60 -13.50 -6.73
N LEU A 127 -7.67 -12.72 -6.69
CA LEU A 127 -8.49 -12.53 -5.48
C LEU A 127 -9.19 -13.79 -5.01
N ARG A 128 -9.65 -14.64 -5.93
CA ARG A 128 -10.26 -15.94 -5.57
C ARG A 128 -9.24 -16.97 -5.13
N GLN A 129 -8.02 -16.87 -5.62
CA GLN A 129 -6.89 -17.71 -5.20
C GLN A 129 -6.28 -17.18 -3.91
N THR A 130 -6.25 -15.87 -3.72
CA THR A 130 -6.19 -15.21 -2.42
C THR A 130 -7.65 -15.05 -1.96
N ALA A 131 -8.35 -16.14 -1.61
CA ALA A 131 -9.55 -16.08 -0.79
C ALA A 131 -9.33 -15.05 0.32
N PRO A 132 -10.37 -14.30 0.80
CA PRO A 132 -10.17 -13.28 1.84
C PRO A 132 -9.21 -13.91 2.81
N ALA A 133 -8.07 -13.22 3.07
CA ALA A 133 -7.05 -13.80 3.93
C ALA A 133 -7.86 -14.45 5.04
N GLU A 134 -8.03 -15.76 4.95
CA GLU A 134 -8.60 -16.49 6.05
C GLU A 134 -7.78 -15.96 7.17
N THR A 135 -8.39 -15.16 8.05
CA THR A 135 -7.82 -15.04 9.38
C THR A 135 -7.59 -16.48 9.71
N LEU A 136 -6.33 -16.91 9.58
CA LEU A 136 -5.99 -18.34 9.71
C LEU A 136 -6.80 -18.80 10.90
N PRO A 137 -7.67 -19.83 10.77
CA PRO A 137 -8.49 -20.26 11.89
C PRO A 137 -7.51 -20.54 13.03
N GLY A 138 -7.49 -19.68 14.05
CA GLY A 138 -6.53 -19.80 15.14
C GLY A 138 -5.56 -18.64 15.37
N ILE A 139 -5.58 -17.54 14.58
CA ILE A 139 -4.86 -16.32 14.99
C ILE A 139 -5.63 -15.67 16.14
N ASP A 140 -5.24 -16.02 17.34
CA ASP A 140 -5.72 -15.38 18.55
C ASP A 140 -4.60 -14.53 19.20
N ARG A 141 -4.95 -13.80 20.26
CA ARG A 141 -3.97 -12.97 20.99
C ARG A 141 -2.79 -13.78 21.52
N ARG A 142 -3.03 -15.03 21.92
CA ARG A 142 -2.01 -15.91 22.49
C ARG A 142 -1.01 -16.38 21.44
N SER A 143 -1.48 -16.76 20.27
CA SER A 143 -0.63 -17.17 19.14
C SER A 143 0.25 -16.03 18.67
N LEU A 144 -0.29 -14.79 18.59
CA LEU A 144 0.48 -13.60 18.21
C LEU A 144 1.55 -13.25 19.25
N LEU A 145 1.25 -13.29 20.54
CA LEU A 145 2.24 -13.07 21.60
C LEU A 145 3.33 -14.15 21.56
N SER A 146 2.94 -15.42 21.38
CA SER A 146 3.91 -16.52 21.22
C SER A 146 4.79 -16.32 19.99
N ALA A 147 4.24 -15.85 18.88
CA ALA A 147 4.99 -15.57 17.67
C ALA A 147 6.00 -14.40 17.85
N LEU A 148 5.63 -13.38 18.62
CA LEU A 148 6.53 -12.29 19.00
C LEU A 148 7.68 -12.82 19.88
N ASP A 149 7.35 -13.58 20.92
CA ASP A 149 8.32 -14.10 21.90
C ASP A 149 9.27 -15.14 21.28
N ASN A 150 8.78 -15.96 20.33
CA ASN A 150 9.57 -16.99 19.66
C ASN A 150 10.39 -16.47 18.46
N GLY A 151 10.29 -15.17 18.12
CA GLY A 151 10.98 -14.59 16.97
C GLY A 151 10.44 -15.05 15.61
N GLU A 152 9.18 -15.49 15.56
CA GLU A 152 8.52 -15.88 14.31
C GLU A 152 8.11 -14.65 13.48
N LEU A 153 7.87 -13.50 14.15
CA LEU A 153 7.69 -12.20 13.49
C LEU A 153 9.05 -11.59 13.19
N GLN A 154 9.41 -11.57 11.93
CA GLN A 154 10.74 -11.17 11.45
C GLN A 154 10.68 -9.89 10.63
N ALA A 155 11.67 -9.01 10.83
CA ALA A 155 11.89 -7.87 9.96
C ALA A 155 12.64 -8.32 8.70
N TRP A 156 12.02 -8.16 7.55
CA TRP A 156 12.65 -8.29 6.25
C TRP A 156 12.93 -6.90 5.70
N PHE A 157 13.98 -6.74 4.90
CA PHE A 157 14.47 -5.45 4.47
C PHE A 157 14.32 -5.27 2.96
N GLN A 158 13.67 -4.19 2.56
CA GLN A 158 13.55 -3.82 1.15
C GLN A 158 14.48 -2.64 0.85
N PRO A 159 15.37 -2.75 -0.18
CA PRO A 159 16.32 -1.69 -0.46
C PRO A 159 15.67 -0.45 -1.08
N LYS A 160 16.08 0.72 -0.58
CA LYS A 160 15.89 2.02 -1.22
C LYS A 160 17.18 2.39 -1.99
N LYS A 161 17.06 2.64 -3.31
CA LYS A 161 18.21 3.01 -4.16
C LYS A 161 18.20 4.49 -4.50
N ALA A 162 19.34 5.14 -4.35
CA ALA A 162 19.52 6.51 -4.85
C ALA A 162 19.59 6.52 -6.38
N LEU A 163 18.79 7.36 -7.02
CA LEU A 163 18.77 7.46 -8.49
C LEU A 163 20.02 8.08 -9.06
N LYS A 164 20.73 8.91 -8.28
CA LYS A 164 21.96 9.60 -8.69
C LYS A 164 23.10 8.64 -9.02
N ASN A 165 23.29 7.60 -8.21
CA ASN A 165 24.43 6.67 -8.33
C ASN A 165 24.02 5.20 -8.44
N GLY A 166 22.70 4.89 -8.34
CA GLY A 166 22.16 3.53 -8.42
C GLY A 166 22.47 2.65 -7.22
N ARG A 167 22.99 3.21 -6.10
CA ARG A 167 23.39 2.45 -4.91
C ARG A 167 22.28 2.32 -3.89
N ILE A 168 22.31 1.25 -3.10
CA ILE A 168 21.46 1.07 -1.92
C ILE A 168 21.92 2.08 -0.87
N VAL A 169 21.01 2.94 -0.42
CA VAL A 169 21.29 4.03 0.53
C VAL A 169 20.45 3.96 1.80
N ALA A 170 19.41 3.14 1.82
CA ALA A 170 18.55 2.89 2.97
C ALA A 170 17.80 1.56 2.79
N ALA A 171 17.13 1.12 3.84
CA ALA A 171 16.24 -0.04 3.81
C ALA A 171 14.91 0.29 4.49
N GLU A 172 13.82 -0.33 4.07
CA GLU A 172 12.57 -0.38 4.81
C GLU A 172 12.42 -1.74 5.48
N ALA A 173 12.12 -1.73 6.79
CA ALA A 173 11.83 -2.94 7.56
C ALA A 173 10.36 -3.32 7.42
N LEU A 174 10.10 -4.43 6.78
CA LEU A 174 8.77 -4.97 6.49
C LEU A 174 8.57 -6.28 7.24
N VAL A 175 7.66 -6.30 8.20
CA VAL A 175 7.42 -7.51 9.00
C VAL A 175 6.91 -8.67 8.14
N ARG A 176 7.36 -9.87 8.46
CA ARG A 176 6.87 -11.15 7.94
C ARG A 176 6.64 -12.10 9.11
N TRP A 177 5.62 -12.91 9.05
CA TRP A 177 5.45 -13.99 10.02
C TRP A 177 5.95 -15.30 9.40
N VAL A 178 7.09 -15.79 9.88
CA VAL A 178 7.62 -17.09 9.51
C VAL A 178 6.93 -18.15 10.35
N HIS A 179 5.72 -18.51 9.93
CA HIS A 179 4.87 -19.42 10.68
C HIS A 179 5.35 -20.87 10.50
N PRO A 180 5.47 -21.67 11.58
CA PRO A 180 6.04 -23.03 11.50
C PRO A 180 5.24 -23.97 10.61
N GLU A 181 3.92 -23.82 10.50
CA GLU A 181 3.05 -24.67 9.69
C GLU A 181 2.65 -24.09 8.35
N HIS A 182 2.59 -22.74 8.24
CA HIS A 182 2.04 -22.04 7.07
C HIS A 182 3.10 -21.31 6.23
N GLY A 183 4.39 -21.43 6.59
CA GLY A 183 5.47 -20.75 5.90
C GLY A 183 5.45 -19.24 6.14
N THR A 184 5.95 -18.46 5.19
CA THR A 184 6.04 -17.00 5.34
C THR A 184 4.73 -16.32 5.02
N LEU A 185 4.10 -15.74 6.03
CA LEU A 185 2.84 -14.98 5.92
C LEU A 185 3.14 -13.49 5.71
N LEU A 186 2.37 -12.87 4.81
CA LEU A 186 2.46 -11.44 4.54
C LEU A 186 1.66 -10.62 5.58
N PRO A 187 2.02 -9.34 5.80
CA PRO A 187 1.38 -8.46 6.79
C PRO A 187 -0.16 -8.43 6.71
N GLY A 188 -0.73 -8.41 5.52
CA GLY A 188 -2.19 -8.39 5.31
C GLY A 188 -2.95 -9.56 5.96
N VAL A 189 -2.27 -10.66 6.29
CA VAL A 189 -2.88 -11.84 6.94
C VAL A 189 -3.03 -11.64 8.45
N PHE A 190 -2.04 -11.03 9.12
CA PHE A 190 -1.95 -11.02 10.58
C PHE A 190 -1.96 -9.61 11.21
N LEU A 191 -1.58 -8.55 10.48
CA LEU A 191 -1.65 -7.18 11.01
C LEU A 191 -3.05 -6.78 11.50
N PRO A 192 -4.16 -7.10 10.79
CA PRO A 192 -5.49 -6.79 11.30
C PRO A 192 -5.77 -7.40 12.67
N ALA A 193 -5.26 -8.60 12.93
CA ALA A 193 -5.39 -9.25 14.23
C ALA A 193 -4.49 -8.60 15.30
N LEU A 194 -3.25 -8.19 14.94
CA LEU A 194 -2.38 -7.42 15.86
C LEU A 194 -3.05 -6.12 16.30
N VAL A 195 -3.66 -5.39 15.36
CA VAL A 195 -4.43 -4.16 15.66
C VAL A 195 -5.62 -4.48 16.56
N ALA A 196 -6.42 -5.50 16.23
CA ALA A 196 -7.60 -5.88 17.01
C ALA A 196 -7.29 -6.32 18.46
N PHE A 197 -6.07 -6.78 18.72
CA PHE A 197 -5.61 -7.20 20.04
C PHE A 197 -4.67 -6.20 20.73
N ASP A 198 -4.53 -4.97 20.21
CA ASP A 198 -3.67 -3.91 20.75
C ASP A 198 -2.19 -4.36 20.92
N LEU A 199 -1.65 -5.07 19.93
CA LEU A 199 -0.28 -5.60 19.95
C LEU A 199 0.70 -4.81 19.06
N GLU A 200 0.30 -3.66 18.52
CA GLU A 200 1.11 -2.87 17.59
C GLU A 200 2.37 -2.29 18.26
N GLU A 201 2.28 -1.92 19.53
CA GLU A 201 3.47 -1.47 20.28
C GLU A 201 4.47 -2.62 20.51
N HIS A 202 4.01 -3.84 20.77
CA HIS A 202 4.88 -5.01 20.87
C HIS A 202 5.59 -5.29 19.54
N LEU A 203 4.87 -5.16 18.44
CA LEU A 203 5.45 -5.30 17.10
C LEU A 203 6.50 -4.23 16.83
N LEU A 204 6.24 -2.96 17.21
CA LEU A 204 7.21 -1.87 17.07
C LEU A 204 8.54 -2.22 17.75
N TRP A 205 8.50 -2.67 19.01
CA TRP A 205 9.71 -3.04 19.74
C TRP A 205 10.44 -4.22 19.10
N CYS A 206 9.70 -5.24 18.65
CA CYS A 206 10.25 -6.41 17.96
C CYS A 206 10.98 -6.01 16.66
N VAL A 207 10.35 -5.18 15.82
CA VAL A 207 10.93 -4.73 14.55
C VAL A 207 12.12 -3.79 14.79
N LEU A 208 12.02 -2.88 15.75
CA LEU A 208 13.10 -1.94 16.10
C LEU A 208 14.36 -2.69 16.59
N GLU A 209 14.19 -3.72 17.43
CA GLU A 209 15.30 -4.54 17.88
C GLU A 209 16.00 -5.26 16.73
N GLN A 210 15.23 -5.90 15.86
CA GLN A 210 15.77 -6.61 14.69
C GLN A 210 16.46 -5.65 13.71
N ALA A 211 15.92 -4.45 13.51
CA ALA A 211 16.53 -3.42 12.69
C ALA A 211 17.90 -2.97 13.25
N LEU A 212 18.01 -2.79 14.58
CA LEU A 212 19.26 -2.42 15.24
C LEU A 212 20.32 -3.54 15.15
N LEU A 213 19.90 -4.80 15.30
CA LEU A 213 20.77 -5.96 15.12
C LEU A 213 21.29 -6.05 13.67
N ALA A 214 20.40 -5.89 12.69
CA ALA A 214 20.78 -5.89 11.29
C ALA A 214 21.76 -4.75 10.96
N GLN A 215 21.49 -3.52 11.42
CA GLN A 215 22.39 -2.38 11.24
C GLN A 215 23.77 -2.61 11.86
N THR A 216 23.84 -3.28 13.00
CA THR A 216 25.12 -3.61 13.64
C THR A 216 25.89 -4.59 12.78
N ALA A 217 25.27 -5.68 12.31
CA ALA A 217 25.92 -6.65 11.43
C ALA A 217 26.38 -6.02 10.11
N TRP A 218 25.58 -5.14 9.51
CA TRP A 218 25.99 -4.44 8.27
C TRP A 218 27.14 -3.47 8.50
N ARG A 219 27.17 -2.74 9.64
CA ARG A 219 28.28 -1.82 9.99
C ARG A 219 29.59 -2.55 10.21
N GLU A 220 29.57 -3.75 10.79
CA GLU A 220 30.76 -4.60 10.91
C GLU A 220 31.37 -4.97 9.55
N GLN A 221 30.55 -4.97 8.49
CA GLN A 221 30.96 -5.18 7.11
C GLN A 221 31.26 -3.87 6.34
N GLY A 222 31.20 -2.71 7.03
CA GLY A 222 31.48 -1.40 6.44
C GLY A 222 30.26 -0.72 5.77
N TYR A 223 29.03 -1.21 5.98
CA TYR A 223 27.81 -0.63 5.42
C TYR A 223 27.01 0.11 6.49
N ASP A 224 26.88 1.42 6.37
CA ASP A 224 26.11 2.26 7.29
C ASP A 224 24.75 2.63 6.67
N ILE A 225 23.79 1.74 6.80
CA ILE A 225 22.48 1.80 6.15
C ILE A 225 21.40 2.26 7.14
N PRO A 226 20.75 3.41 6.93
CA PRO A 226 19.53 3.79 7.65
C PRO A 226 18.39 2.82 7.40
N VAL A 227 17.56 2.59 8.42
CA VAL A 227 16.38 1.72 8.33
C VAL A 227 15.13 2.51 8.65
N SER A 228 14.14 2.41 7.78
CA SER A 228 12.78 2.91 8.01
C SER A 228 11.93 1.85 8.68
N ILE A 229 11.10 2.28 9.66
CA ILE A 229 10.23 1.43 10.47
C ILE A 229 8.85 2.06 10.53
N ASN A 230 7.83 1.30 10.23
CA ASN A 230 6.44 1.73 10.35
C ASN A 230 6.08 2.05 11.80
N LEU A 231 5.49 3.22 12.04
CA LEU A 231 5.03 3.66 13.33
C LEU A 231 3.55 4.05 13.25
N PRO A 232 2.64 3.25 13.84
CA PRO A 232 1.23 3.61 13.93
C PRO A 232 1.05 4.95 14.65
N THR A 233 0.34 5.88 14.03
CA THR A 233 0.23 7.27 14.51
C THR A 233 -0.45 7.37 15.88
N HIS A 234 -1.39 6.47 16.21
CA HIS A 234 -2.07 6.44 17.50
C HIS A 234 -1.13 6.14 18.68
N LEU A 235 0.02 5.46 18.43
CA LEU A 235 1.03 5.22 19.47
C LEU A 235 1.68 6.52 19.95
N LEU A 236 1.65 7.60 19.13
CA LEU A 236 2.14 8.92 19.54
C LEU A 236 1.23 9.60 20.59
N ASN A 237 0.06 9.04 20.88
CA ASN A 237 -0.76 9.46 22.04
C ASN A 237 -0.07 9.16 23.39
N SER A 238 0.88 8.22 23.40
CA SER A 238 1.73 7.95 24.57
C SER A 238 2.87 8.99 24.60
N HIS A 239 2.77 9.95 25.51
CA HIS A 239 3.72 11.06 25.61
C HIS A 239 5.16 10.63 25.89
N ASP A 240 5.38 9.50 26.55
CA ASP A 240 6.70 8.96 26.88
C ASP A 240 7.30 8.08 25.78
N LEU A 241 6.53 7.68 24.78
CA LEU A 241 7.00 6.79 23.73
C LEU A 241 8.30 7.29 23.04
N PRO A 242 8.45 8.57 22.66
CA PRO A 242 9.70 9.05 22.07
C PRO A 242 10.93 8.90 23.00
N ASP A 243 10.74 9.01 24.33
CA ASP A 243 11.82 8.83 25.31
C ASP A 243 12.18 7.34 25.43
N ARG A 244 11.18 6.46 25.51
CA ARG A 244 11.39 5.02 25.55
C ARG A 244 12.10 4.51 24.29
N ILE A 245 11.70 5.00 23.10
CA ILE A 245 12.37 4.65 21.84
C ILE A 245 13.83 5.09 21.88
N LEU A 246 14.13 6.33 22.32
CA LEU A 246 15.48 6.81 22.42
C LEU A 246 16.33 5.95 23.38
N ALA A 247 15.82 5.68 24.58
CA ALA A 247 16.50 4.84 25.56
C ALA A 247 16.79 3.44 24.98
N PHE A 248 15.80 2.82 24.35
CA PHE A 248 15.92 1.50 23.73
C PHE A 248 17.02 1.44 22.65
N VAL A 249 17.06 2.47 21.79
CA VAL A 249 18.07 2.57 20.72
C VAL A 249 19.46 2.77 21.29
N LEU A 250 19.61 3.65 22.30
CA LEU A 250 20.91 3.94 22.91
C LEU A 250 21.46 2.75 23.72
N GLU A 251 20.62 2.04 24.46
CA GLU A 251 21.00 0.81 25.18
C GLU A 251 21.60 -0.25 24.24
N ARG A 252 21.13 -0.30 23.00
CA ARG A 252 21.61 -1.22 21.96
C ARG A 252 22.70 -0.61 21.07
N GLN A 253 23.32 0.49 21.51
CA GLN A 253 24.36 1.21 20.79
C GLN A 253 23.94 1.65 19.36
N GLY A 254 22.64 1.80 19.14
CA GLY A 254 22.07 2.31 17.91
C GLY A 254 22.26 3.82 17.78
N LEU A 255 22.11 4.31 16.56
CA LEU A 255 22.19 5.74 16.25
C LEU A 255 20.79 6.24 15.84
N PRO A 256 20.17 7.17 16.59
CA PRO A 256 18.86 7.71 16.24
C PRO A 256 18.79 8.23 14.80
N ALA A 257 19.84 8.87 14.32
CA ALA A 257 19.93 9.39 12.96
C ALA A 257 19.91 8.30 11.86
N ARG A 258 20.01 7.02 12.23
CA ARG A 258 19.94 5.88 11.32
C ARG A 258 18.60 5.14 11.38
N ILE A 259 17.66 5.63 12.16
CA ILE A 259 16.26 5.14 12.21
C ILE A 259 15.35 6.23 11.68
N CYS A 260 14.50 5.88 10.72
CA CYS A 260 13.43 6.72 10.19
C CYS A 260 12.07 6.08 10.53
N PHE A 261 11.17 6.81 11.19
CA PHE A 261 9.83 6.31 11.44
C PHE A 261 8.89 6.74 10.31
N GLU A 262 8.18 5.78 9.74
CA GLU A 262 7.20 5.99 8.68
C GLU A 262 5.80 6.16 9.28
N LEU A 263 5.20 7.31 9.02
CA LEU A 263 3.86 7.67 9.51
C LEU A 263 2.89 7.66 8.34
N MET A 264 1.85 6.83 8.41
CA MET A 264 0.87 6.71 7.33
C MET A 264 0.03 7.97 7.17
N GLU A 265 -0.19 8.37 5.92
CA GLU A 265 -0.98 9.54 5.55
C GLU A 265 -2.45 9.42 5.96
N CYS A 266 -3.05 8.24 5.79
CA CYS A 266 -4.49 8.01 5.97
C CYS A 266 -4.95 7.96 7.44
N SER A 267 -4.02 7.99 8.38
CA SER A 267 -4.36 8.05 9.80
C SER A 267 -4.63 9.51 10.18
N VAL A 268 -5.89 9.94 10.08
CA VAL A 268 -6.28 11.18 10.79
C VAL A 268 -6.12 10.87 12.27
N PRO A 269 -5.16 11.49 12.98
CA PRO A 269 -4.98 11.22 14.39
C PRO A 269 -6.26 11.61 15.13
N ASP A 270 -6.72 10.78 16.05
CA ASP A 270 -7.82 11.15 16.96
C ASP A 270 -7.47 12.43 17.75
N ASP A 271 -6.19 12.65 17.99
CA ASP A 271 -5.63 13.87 18.57
C ASP A 271 -4.46 14.40 17.72
N ILE A 272 -4.75 15.42 16.94
CA ILE A 272 -3.77 16.13 16.10
C ILE A 272 -2.62 16.72 16.94
N SER A 273 -2.89 17.20 18.16
CA SER A 273 -1.87 17.79 19.03
C SER A 273 -0.84 16.76 19.47
N ASN A 274 -1.28 15.56 19.85
CA ASN A 274 -0.38 14.46 20.22
C ASN A 274 0.45 13.98 19.04
N PHE A 275 -0.14 13.91 17.85
CA PHE A 275 0.61 13.58 16.63
C PHE A 275 1.77 14.55 16.39
N TYR A 276 1.51 15.88 16.35
CA TYR A 276 2.58 16.84 16.12
C TYR A 276 3.59 16.88 17.26
N ALA A 277 3.13 16.77 18.52
CA ALA A 277 4.03 16.72 19.68
C ALA A 277 4.96 15.50 19.61
N GLY A 278 4.43 14.30 19.33
CA GLY A 278 5.20 13.08 19.19
C GLY A 278 6.20 13.16 18.02
N ALA A 279 5.75 13.64 16.84
CA ALA A 279 6.59 13.82 15.67
C ALA A 279 7.75 14.81 15.95
N CYS A 280 7.47 15.98 16.54
CA CYS A 280 8.50 16.93 16.92
C CYS A 280 9.49 16.34 17.92
N ARG A 281 9.03 15.60 18.92
CA ARG A 281 9.89 14.99 19.94
C ARG A 281 10.81 13.91 19.35
N LEU A 282 10.30 13.07 18.42
CA LEU A 282 11.16 12.13 17.70
C LEU A 282 12.26 12.86 16.91
N ARG A 283 11.90 13.94 16.22
CA ARG A 283 12.89 14.75 15.50
C ARG A 283 13.94 15.42 16.42
N ILE A 284 13.53 15.97 17.57
CA ILE A 284 14.41 16.53 18.58
C ILE A 284 15.41 15.48 19.09
N LYS A 285 14.98 14.23 19.18
CA LYS A 285 15.84 13.10 19.58
C LYS A 285 16.74 12.58 18.46
N GLY A 286 16.66 13.15 17.25
CA GLY A 286 17.55 12.85 16.13
C GLY A 286 17.04 11.78 15.16
N PHE A 287 15.81 11.26 15.34
CA PHE A 287 15.22 10.29 14.42
C PHE A 287 14.77 10.94 13.09
N GLY A 288 14.83 10.20 11.99
CA GLY A 288 14.17 10.55 10.75
C GLY A 288 12.66 10.36 10.87
N LEU A 289 11.89 11.13 10.10
CA LEU A 289 10.44 10.92 9.91
C LEU A 289 10.11 10.92 8.44
N SER A 290 9.34 9.94 8.01
CA SER A 290 8.83 9.81 6.65
C SER A 290 7.32 9.92 6.63
N GLN A 291 6.79 10.70 5.70
CA GLN A 291 5.36 10.61 5.37
C GLN A 291 5.17 9.50 4.35
N ASP A 292 4.42 8.49 4.73
CA ASP A 292 4.18 7.30 3.93
C ASP A 292 2.86 7.36 3.12
N ASP A 293 2.78 6.58 2.03
CA ASP A 293 1.59 6.44 1.16
C ASP A 293 1.07 7.79 0.59
N PHE A 294 1.94 8.77 0.32
CA PHE A 294 1.50 10.07 -0.18
C PHE A 294 0.82 9.98 -1.54
N GLY A 295 -0.41 10.47 -1.60
CA GLY A 295 -1.24 10.45 -2.80
C GLY A 295 -2.27 9.33 -2.84
N LYS A 296 -2.34 8.45 -1.82
CA LYS A 296 -3.33 7.37 -1.73
C LYS A 296 -4.67 7.84 -1.15
N GLY A 297 -4.66 8.91 -0.35
CA GLY A 297 -5.82 9.41 0.36
C GLY A 297 -6.06 10.90 0.18
N TYR A 298 -6.74 11.51 1.15
CA TYR A 298 -6.88 12.96 1.28
C TYR A 298 -5.60 13.56 1.87
N SER A 299 -4.50 13.52 1.10
CA SER A 299 -3.24 14.12 1.51
C SER A 299 -3.45 15.58 1.87
N SER A 300 -3.26 15.92 3.12
CA SER A 300 -3.17 17.30 3.51
C SER A 300 -1.75 17.79 3.20
N TYR A 301 -1.59 18.57 2.14
CA TYR A 301 -0.36 19.38 1.94
C TYR A 301 0.04 20.09 3.23
N MET A 302 -0.95 20.43 4.08
CA MET A 302 -0.70 21.04 5.39
C MET A 302 0.05 20.11 6.33
N ASN A 303 -0.22 18.82 6.33
CA ASN A 303 0.54 17.86 7.15
C ASN A 303 1.99 17.78 6.68
N LEU A 304 2.21 17.69 5.36
CA LEU A 304 3.55 17.64 4.79
C LEU A 304 4.37 18.91 5.11
N VAL A 305 3.73 20.07 5.13
CA VAL A 305 4.40 21.37 5.42
C VAL A 305 4.56 21.59 6.93
N SER A 306 3.63 21.11 7.75
CA SER A 306 3.59 21.42 9.19
C SER A 306 4.32 20.40 10.06
N ALA A 307 4.33 19.12 9.68
CA ALA A 307 5.08 18.12 10.41
C ALA A 307 6.56 18.10 9.99
N PRO A 308 7.48 17.83 10.92
CA PRO A 308 8.91 17.94 10.65
C PRO A 308 9.46 16.69 9.93
N PHE A 309 8.86 16.33 8.79
CA PHE A 309 9.31 15.21 7.97
C PHE A 309 10.70 15.46 7.38
N THR A 310 11.42 14.37 7.13
CA THR A 310 12.71 14.32 6.43
C THR A 310 12.62 13.57 5.12
N GLU A 311 11.58 12.77 4.96
CA GLU A 311 11.36 11.93 3.80
C GLU A 311 9.88 11.96 3.39
N LEU A 312 9.63 11.83 2.09
CA LEU A 312 8.32 11.71 1.47
C LEU A 312 8.30 10.46 0.60
N LYS A 313 7.46 9.49 0.91
CA LYS A 313 7.25 8.29 0.10
C LYS A 313 6.00 8.47 -0.77
N ILE A 314 6.18 8.35 -2.08
CA ILE A 314 5.10 8.50 -3.06
C ILE A 314 4.51 7.12 -3.34
N ASP A 315 3.19 6.98 -3.08
CA ASP A 315 2.47 5.71 -3.26
C ASP A 315 2.59 5.17 -4.69
N ARG A 316 2.69 3.85 -4.79
CA ARG A 316 2.77 3.11 -6.05
C ARG A 316 1.66 3.46 -7.05
N GLY A 317 0.47 3.86 -6.59
CA GLY A 317 -0.65 4.24 -7.45
C GLY A 317 -0.37 5.48 -8.31
N LEU A 318 0.58 6.34 -7.90
CA LEU A 318 1.07 7.46 -8.70
C LEU A 318 2.28 7.09 -9.57
N VAL A 319 3.02 6.05 -9.20
CA VAL A 319 4.24 5.60 -9.88
C VAL A 319 3.92 4.61 -10.99
N GLN A 320 3.08 3.61 -10.71
CA GLN A 320 2.73 2.58 -11.69
C GLN A 320 1.94 3.17 -12.86
N GLY A 321 2.43 2.95 -14.07
CA GLY A 321 1.83 3.47 -15.29
C GLY A 321 2.07 4.96 -15.57
N CYS A 322 2.90 5.65 -14.79
CA CYS A 322 3.24 7.06 -15.03
C CYS A 322 3.93 7.30 -16.38
N ASN A 323 4.58 6.28 -16.93
CA ASN A 323 5.22 6.34 -18.25
C ASN A 323 4.24 6.33 -19.42
N THR A 324 3.01 5.88 -19.23
CA THR A 324 1.96 5.80 -20.25
C THR A 324 0.80 6.76 -20.02
N ASN A 325 0.76 7.42 -18.86
CA ASN A 325 -0.28 8.34 -18.48
C ASN A 325 0.30 9.73 -18.18
N GLU A 326 0.02 10.68 -19.04
CA GLU A 326 0.54 12.04 -18.94
C GLU A 326 0.06 12.78 -17.67
N GLU A 327 -1.19 12.58 -17.26
CA GLU A 327 -1.73 13.21 -16.01
C GLU A 327 -1.00 12.68 -14.78
N LEU A 328 -0.73 11.37 -14.72
CA LEU A 328 0.07 10.78 -13.62
C LEU A 328 1.52 11.28 -13.66
N ALA A 329 2.13 11.36 -14.85
CA ALA A 329 3.49 11.89 -15.00
C ALA A 329 3.60 13.34 -14.51
N GLN A 330 2.62 14.20 -14.83
CA GLN A 330 2.56 15.59 -14.38
C GLN A 330 2.35 15.70 -12.88
N ALA A 331 1.44 14.91 -12.31
CA ALA A 331 1.21 14.86 -10.86
C ALA A 331 2.47 14.40 -10.12
N LEU A 332 3.08 13.31 -10.55
CA LEU A 332 4.32 12.78 -9.99
C LEU A 332 5.47 13.80 -10.07
N THR A 333 5.62 14.50 -11.20
CA THR A 333 6.62 15.57 -11.38
C THR A 333 6.41 16.69 -10.37
N SER A 334 5.15 17.09 -10.17
CA SER A 334 4.80 18.17 -9.23
C SER A 334 5.10 17.79 -7.79
N ILE A 335 4.78 16.54 -7.39
CA ILE A 335 5.02 16.03 -6.04
C ILE A 335 6.53 15.90 -5.77
N VAL A 336 7.30 15.35 -6.72
CA VAL A 336 8.77 15.25 -6.60
C VAL A 336 9.39 16.63 -6.44
N SER A 337 8.95 17.61 -7.27
CA SER A 337 9.42 19.00 -7.17
C SER A 337 9.10 19.63 -5.81
N LEU A 338 7.87 19.43 -5.30
CA LEU A 338 7.45 19.93 -3.99
C LEU A 338 8.31 19.32 -2.87
N GLY A 339 8.46 18.00 -2.83
CA GLY A 339 9.26 17.33 -1.80
C GLY A 339 10.70 17.86 -1.76
N ARG A 340 11.32 18.03 -2.95
CA ARG A 340 12.67 18.61 -3.06
C ARG A 340 12.73 20.05 -2.61
N GLN A 341 11.75 20.89 -2.94
CA GLN A 341 11.69 22.30 -2.48
C GLN A 341 11.53 22.40 -0.97
N LEU A 342 10.86 21.42 -0.34
CA LEU A 342 10.76 21.31 1.12
C LEU A 342 12.02 20.71 1.77
N GLY A 343 13.03 20.33 0.99
CA GLY A 343 14.27 19.73 1.49
C GLY A 343 14.10 18.27 1.93
N LEU A 344 13.04 17.58 1.46
CA LEU A 344 12.77 16.20 1.78
C LEU A 344 13.51 15.23 0.84
N THR A 345 13.92 14.09 1.35
CA THR A 345 14.24 12.93 0.53
C THR A 345 12.95 12.38 -0.08
N VAL A 346 12.87 12.30 -1.40
CA VAL A 346 11.67 11.78 -2.07
C VAL A 346 11.91 10.35 -2.53
N VAL A 347 11.09 9.42 -2.06
CA VAL A 347 11.16 8.00 -2.42
C VAL A 347 9.94 7.63 -3.27
N ALA A 348 10.14 7.17 -4.49
CA ALA A 348 9.07 6.62 -5.32
C ALA A 348 8.94 5.12 -5.06
N GLU A 349 7.73 4.68 -4.68
CA GLU A 349 7.45 3.31 -4.33
C GLU A 349 6.84 2.50 -5.48
N GLY A 350 6.95 1.16 -5.38
CA GLY A 350 6.32 0.25 -6.31
C GLY A 350 6.84 0.34 -7.73
N VAL A 351 8.11 0.72 -7.91
CA VAL A 351 8.77 0.74 -9.24
C VAL A 351 8.95 -0.70 -9.73
N GLU A 352 8.29 -1.05 -10.84
CA GLU A 352 8.30 -2.41 -11.40
C GLU A 352 8.92 -2.45 -12.81
N THR A 353 9.00 -1.32 -13.51
CA THR A 353 9.48 -1.27 -14.90
C THR A 353 10.65 -0.31 -15.10
N ALA A 354 11.51 -0.63 -16.08
CA ALA A 354 12.61 0.25 -16.48
C ALA A 354 12.12 1.60 -17.04
N GLN A 355 10.93 1.65 -17.62
CA GLN A 355 10.31 2.86 -18.15
C GLN A 355 9.89 3.81 -17.03
N GLU A 356 9.28 3.31 -15.95
CA GLU A 356 8.98 4.11 -14.74
C GLU A 356 10.26 4.66 -14.13
N LEU A 357 11.29 3.81 -13.99
CA LEU A 357 12.60 4.23 -13.48
C LEU A 357 13.23 5.35 -14.33
N ALA A 358 13.09 5.27 -15.67
CA ALA A 358 13.61 6.29 -16.57
C ALA A 358 12.89 7.64 -16.39
N LEU A 359 11.56 7.62 -16.20
CA LEU A 359 10.80 8.84 -15.92
C LEU A 359 11.21 9.45 -14.56
N LEU A 360 11.32 8.63 -13.51
CA LEU A 360 11.72 9.08 -12.17
C LEU A 360 13.12 9.72 -12.18
N ARG A 361 14.06 9.20 -12.97
CA ARG A 361 15.37 9.85 -13.20
C ARG A 361 15.24 11.21 -13.90
N LYS A 362 14.37 11.29 -14.92
CA LYS A 362 14.15 12.53 -15.70
C LYS A 362 13.56 13.66 -14.85
N ILE A 363 12.73 13.33 -13.84
CA ILE A 363 12.10 14.30 -12.94
C ILE A 363 12.91 14.52 -11.66
N ASP A 364 14.14 14.00 -11.60
CA ASP A 364 15.05 14.13 -10.46
C ASP A 364 14.48 13.61 -9.12
N CYS A 365 13.74 12.50 -9.14
CA CYS A 365 13.37 11.81 -7.90
C CYS A 365 14.63 11.36 -7.16
N THR A 366 14.62 11.42 -5.83
CA THR A 366 15.85 11.19 -5.04
C THR A 366 16.18 9.71 -4.92
N GLN A 367 15.17 8.91 -4.55
CA GLN A 367 15.30 7.47 -4.29
C GLN A 367 14.13 6.72 -4.89
N VAL A 368 14.32 5.42 -5.06
CA VAL A 368 13.30 4.50 -5.57
C VAL A 368 13.31 3.19 -4.79
N GLN A 369 12.14 2.60 -4.68
CA GLN A 369 11.90 1.30 -4.08
C GLN A 369 10.86 0.54 -4.91
N GLY A 370 11.03 -0.78 -5.08
CA GLY A 370 10.08 -1.60 -5.81
C GLY A 370 10.68 -2.92 -6.30
N PHE A 371 9.85 -3.75 -6.91
CA PHE A 371 10.23 -5.10 -7.33
C PHE A 371 11.24 -5.12 -8.48
N LEU A 372 11.35 -4.03 -9.24
CA LEU A 372 12.43 -3.86 -10.22
C LEU A 372 13.81 -3.90 -9.55
N ILE A 373 13.92 -3.49 -8.29
CA ILE A 373 15.16 -3.45 -7.52
C ILE A 373 15.33 -4.75 -6.75
N SER A 374 14.41 -5.01 -5.81
CA SER A 374 14.34 -6.24 -5.02
C SER A 374 13.02 -6.31 -4.26
N HIS A 375 12.55 -7.52 -3.99
CA HIS A 375 11.58 -7.76 -2.93
C HIS A 375 12.22 -7.50 -1.56
N ALA A 376 11.40 -7.41 -0.51
CA ALA A 376 11.91 -7.48 0.85
C ALA A 376 12.56 -8.86 1.07
N VAL A 377 13.73 -8.86 1.70
CA VAL A 377 14.57 -10.05 1.95
C VAL A 377 15.04 -10.08 3.40
N SER A 378 15.49 -11.23 3.88
CA SER A 378 16.07 -11.35 5.23
C SER A 378 17.32 -10.48 5.40
N SER A 379 17.73 -10.21 6.66
CA SER A 379 18.94 -9.41 6.95
C SER A 379 20.19 -9.95 6.25
N ASP A 380 20.38 -11.28 6.22
CA ASP A 380 21.54 -11.92 5.57
C ASP A 380 21.50 -11.74 4.05
N GLN A 381 20.32 -11.91 3.43
CA GLN A 381 20.16 -11.67 2.00
C GLN A 381 20.34 -10.19 1.65
N PHE A 382 19.88 -9.28 2.51
CA PHE A 382 20.09 -7.85 2.33
C PHE A 382 21.57 -7.49 2.38
N GLN A 383 22.34 -8.09 3.29
CA GLN A 383 23.78 -7.96 3.35
C GLN A 383 24.47 -8.43 2.05
N GLN A 384 24.00 -9.52 1.45
CA GLN A 384 24.48 -9.96 0.12
C GLN A 384 24.18 -8.92 -0.96
N LEU A 385 22.99 -8.30 -0.95
CA LEU A 385 22.67 -7.21 -1.88
C LEU A 385 23.62 -6.02 -1.71
N LEU A 386 23.97 -5.63 -0.48
CA LEU A 386 24.93 -4.57 -0.20
C LEU A 386 26.32 -4.90 -0.76
N THR A 387 26.75 -6.14 -0.61
CA THR A 387 28.05 -6.61 -1.11
C THR A 387 28.14 -6.53 -2.64
N HIS A 388 27.05 -6.91 -3.34
CA HIS A 388 26.99 -6.81 -4.81
C HIS A 388 26.90 -5.35 -5.29
N ASP A 389 26.29 -4.47 -4.51
CA ASP A 389 26.13 -3.05 -4.85
C ASP A 389 27.42 -2.23 -4.57
N GLY A 390 28.32 -2.77 -3.73
CA GLY A 390 29.58 -2.17 -3.30
C GLY A 390 29.43 -1.11 -2.19
N PRO A 391 30.52 -0.73 -1.49
CA PRO A 391 30.45 0.19 -0.35
C PRO A 391 30.02 1.60 -0.78
N ALA A 392 29.18 2.25 0.05
CA ALA A 392 28.62 3.57 -0.23
C ALA A 392 29.66 4.71 -0.30
N ASN A 393 30.87 4.50 0.24
CA ASN A 393 31.92 5.52 0.42
C ASN A 393 33.05 5.47 -0.62
N ALA A 394 32.83 4.94 -1.80
CA ALA A 394 33.88 4.85 -2.82
C ALA A 394 33.90 6.06 -3.79
N TYR A 395 33.52 7.29 -3.29
CA TYR A 395 33.90 8.56 -3.99
C TYR A 395 33.71 9.76 -3.06
#